data_209768cb5e119837d3bfc106c1b728ca
#
_entry.id   209768cb5e119837d3bfc106c1b728ca
#
_cell.length_a   1.000
_cell.length_b   1.000
_cell.length_c   1.000
_cell.angle_alpha   90.00
_cell.angle_beta   90.00
_cell.angle_gamma   90.00
#
_symmetry.space_group_name_H-M   'P 1'
#
loop_
_entity.id
_entity.type
_entity.pdbx_description
1 polymer ?
#
loop_
_entity_poly.entity_id
_entity_poly.type
_entity_poly.pdbx_seq_one_letter_code
_entity_poly.pdbx_strand_id
1 'polypeptide(L)'
;MKRRVFLIGTVALLLGGAAISVFTQKKKQEPVLQQIEYSNFTDMDTQTLLTDLLHEADVSDTRIQIFMNHVQRFNQDMKADWLTAGFETAEPLDLKYDPYDMQNQWTEKENSFPGWNCRITSFGLFGDFVTFDGEMPSDAGADTLFMDYETLDEDPASLCGDSLQKFSAWFAPVDTVSTTDIQTHLKKFQQEWSNRGLSFKDDSKIRLISVIFHNSFSETENSLMIGHTGVLLPASDGLYFVEKVAFQEPYRLLKFKTRTELSDYLMLKYDTEWGQDTAHPFILENNALMDGWRILDHSAETNG
;
A
#
# COMPACT_ATOMS: atom_id res chain seq x y z
N MET A 1 -88.10 10.94 -0.37
CA MET A 1 -86.87 11.71 -0.62
C MET A 1 -85.79 11.09 0.21
N LYS A 2 -84.91 10.28 -0.42
CA LYS A 2 -83.73 9.64 0.22
C LYS A 2 -82.42 10.33 -0.28
N ARG A 3 -81.75 11.01 0.62
CA ARG A 3 -80.38 11.58 0.34
C ARG A 3 -79.36 10.45 0.45
N ARG A 4 -78.63 10.22 -0.62
CA ARG A 4 -77.41 9.35 -0.65
C ARG A 4 -76.23 10.22 -0.26
N VAL A 5 -75.56 9.79 0.80
CA VAL A 5 -74.28 10.35 1.19
C VAL A 5 -73.17 9.54 0.45
N PHE A 6 -72.32 10.22 -0.35
CA PHE A 6 -71.13 9.66 -0.97
C PHE A 6 -69.94 9.82 0.02
N LEU A 7 -69.42 8.70 0.50
CA LEU A 7 -68.16 8.67 1.19
C LEU A 7 -67.05 8.58 0.13
N ILE A 8 -66.19 9.63 0.03
CA ILE A 8 -64.98 9.60 -0.74
C ILE A 8 -63.89 9.04 0.16
N GLY A 9 -63.46 7.80 -0.09
CA GLY A 9 -62.30 7.21 0.55
C GLY A 9 -61.01 7.66 -0.14
N THR A 10 -60.23 8.41 0.60
CA THR A 10 -58.88 8.80 0.16
C THR A 10 -57.93 7.63 0.37
N VAL A 11 -57.49 6.99 -0.71
CA VAL A 11 -56.43 5.99 -0.68
C VAL A 11 -55.09 6.73 -0.72
N ALA A 12 -54.40 6.76 0.41
CA ALA A 12 -53.01 7.24 0.47
C ALA A 12 -52.11 6.14 -0.06
N LEU A 13 -51.58 6.32 -1.28
CA LEU A 13 -50.48 5.53 -1.83
C LEU A 13 -49.20 5.95 -1.14
N LEU A 14 -48.71 5.12 -0.21
CA LEU A 14 -47.34 5.17 0.30
C LEU A 14 -46.43 4.61 -0.79
N LEU A 15 -45.82 5.49 -1.62
CA LEU A 15 -44.72 5.19 -2.45
C LEU A 15 -43.46 5.05 -1.56
N GLY A 16 -43.18 3.84 -1.10
CA GLY A 16 -41.92 3.47 -0.50
C GLY A 16 -40.86 3.47 -1.61
N GLY A 17 -40.15 4.56 -1.76
CA GLY A 17 -38.97 4.64 -2.61
C GLY A 17 -37.86 3.78 -2.02
N ALA A 18 -37.73 2.53 -2.45
CA ALA A 18 -36.51 1.77 -2.29
C ALA A 18 -35.49 2.43 -3.18
N ALA A 19 -34.57 3.17 -2.59
CA ALA A 19 -33.35 3.62 -3.28
C ALA A 19 -32.52 2.36 -3.62
N ILE A 20 -32.70 1.83 -4.81
CA ILE A 20 -31.79 0.85 -5.38
C ILE A 20 -30.50 1.62 -5.66
N SER A 21 -29.54 1.53 -4.74
CA SER A 21 -28.17 1.93 -5.04
C SER A 21 -27.62 0.96 -6.08
N VAL A 22 -27.72 1.35 -7.34
CA VAL A 22 -27.03 0.66 -8.44
C VAL A 22 -25.54 0.91 -8.21
N PHE A 23 -24.88 -0.03 -7.55
CA PHE A 23 -23.42 -0.08 -7.55
C PHE A 23 -22.98 -0.40 -8.98
N THR A 24 -22.68 0.63 -9.75
CA THR A 24 -21.95 0.46 -11.00
C THR A 24 -20.55 -0.01 -10.62
N GLN A 25 -20.22 -1.28 -10.93
CA GLN A 25 -18.81 -1.69 -11.00
C GLN A 25 -18.09 -0.62 -11.81
N LYS A 26 -17.04 -0.03 -11.22
CA LYS A 26 -16.22 0.95 -11.93
C LYS A 26 -15.73 0.27 -13.20
N LYS A 27 -16.05 0.84 -14.37
CA LYS A 27 -15.59 0.34 -15.67
C LYS A 27 -14.06 0.33 -15.67
N LYS A 28 -13.45 -0.77 -16.10
CA LYS A 28 -12.01 -0.84 -16.34
C LYS A 28 -11.57 0.34 -17.22
N GLN A 29 -10.43 0.93 -16.93
CA GLN A 29 -9.94 2.15 -17.57
C GLN A 29 -8.52 1.92 -18.09
N GLU A 30 -8.20 2.50 -19.23
CA GLU A 30 -6.82 2.54 -19.74
C GLU A 30 -5.93 3.34 -18.79
N PRO A 31 -4.67 2.91 -18.54
CA PRO A 31 -3.74 3.65 -17.72
C PRO A 31 -3.43 5.01 -18.36
N VAL A 32 -3.36 6.07 -17.53
CA VAL A 32 -2.87 7.39 -17.97
C VAL A 32 -1.36 7.50 -17.79
N LEU A 33 -0.79 6.67 -16.92
CA LEU A 33 0.65 6.59 -16.71
C LEU A 33 1.30 5.94 -17.93
N GLN A 34 2.24 6.66 -18.58
CA GLN A 34 3.01 6.14 -19.71
C GLN A 34 4.41 5.70 -19.27
N GLN A 35 5.01 6.46 -18.37
CA GLN A 35 6.38 6.24 -17.88
C GLN A 35 6.46 6.61 -16.41
N ILE A 36 7.39 5.98 -15.70
CA ILE A 36 7.79 6.36 -14.35
C ILE A 36 9.09 7.17 -14.39
N GLU A 37 9.24 8.07 -13.44
CA GLU A 37 10.49 8.77 -13.14
C GLU A 37 10.95 8.31 -11.75
N TYR A 38 12.16 7.72 -11.65
CA TYR A 38 12.61 7.10 -10.41
C TYR A 38 14.12 7.20 -10.18
N SER A 39 14.54 7.09 -8.91
CA SER A 39 15.92 6.95 -8.44
C SER A 39 16.02 5.80 -7.43
N ASN A 40 17.23 5.20 -7.33
CA ASN A 40 17.56 4.23 -6.28
C ASN A 40 18.44 4.83 -5.17
N PHE A 41 18.50 6.15 -5.04
CA PHE A 41 19.27 6.84 -3.99
C PHE A 41 20.78 6.56 -4.00
N THR A 42 21.38 6.31 -5.15
CA THR A 42 22.82 6.05 -5.23
C THR A 42 23.65 7.34 -5.27
N ASP A 43 23.02 8.50 -5.37
CA ASP A 43 23.62 9.83 -5.43
C ASP A 43 23.19 10.73 -4.27
N MET A 44 24.02 11.72 -3.95
CA MET A 44 23.78 12.64 -2.84
C MET A 44 22.60 13.58 -3.08
N ASP A 45 22.30 13.93 -4.33
CA ASP A 45 21.26 14.91 -4.64
C ASP A 45 19.88 14.32 -4.34
N THR A 46 19.62 13.07 -4.76
CA THR A 46 18.35 12.38 -4.47
C THR A 46 18.22 11.99 -3.00
N GLN A 47 19.32 11.67 -2.30
CA GLN A 47 19.34 11.44 -0.86
C GLN A 47 18.99 12.73 -0.09
N THR A 48 19.59 13.86 -0.48
CA THR A 48 19.33 15.17 0.12
C THR A 48 17.87 15.58 -0.12
N LEU A 49 17.38 15.47 -1.36
CA LEU A 49 16.00 15.77 -1.70
C LEU A 49 15.01 15.00 -0.82
N LEU A 50 15.20 13.68 -0.67
CA LEU A 50 14.32 12.89 0.17
C LEU A 50 14.43 13.28 1.65
N THR A 51 15.63 13.51 2.15
CA THR A 51 15.86 13.93 3.54
C THR A 51 15.12 15.24 3.84
N ASP A 52 15.21 16.22 2.95
CA ASP A 52 14.53 17.51 3.08
C ASP A 52 12.99 17.32 3.07
N LEU A 53 12.45 16.50 2.16
CA LEU A 53 11.02 16.20 2.11
C LEU A 53 10.51 15.50 3.38
N LEU A 54 11.30 14.57 3.95
CA LEU A 54 10.96 13.88 5.19
C LEU A 54 10.99 14.85 6.39
N HIS A 55 11.98 15.75 6.46
CA HIS A 55 12.01 16.80 7.50
C HIS A 55 10.83 17.77 7.36
N GLU A 56 10.50 18.22 6.14
CA GLU A 56 9.31 19.05 5.89
C GLU A 56 7.99 18.37 6.29
N ALA A 57 7.98 17.03 6.32
CA ALA A 57 6.86 16.23 6.74
C ALA A 57 6.88 15.84 8.22
N ASP A 58 7.79 16.43 9.01
CA ASP A 58 7.98 16.19 10.44
C ASP A 58 8.35 14.73 10.81
N VAL A 59 9.02 14.01 9.90
CA VAL A 59 9.62 12.70 10.22
C VAL A 59 10.85 12.91 11.10
N SER A 60 10.98 12.15 12.17
CA SER A 60 12.09 12.32 13.12
C SER A 60 13.45 11.94 12.52
N ASP A 61 14.51 12.66 12.94
CA ASP A 61 15.90 12.41 12.49
C ASP A 61 16.31 10.94 12.68
N THR A 62 15.87 10.31 13.76
CA THR A 62 16.17 8.90 14.04
C THR A 62 15.62 7.98 12.95
N ARG A 63 14.39 8.18 12.51
CA ARG A 63 13.76 7.39 11.45
C ARG A 63 14.42 7.61 10.10
N ILE A 64 14.72 8.88 9.77
CA ILE A 64 15.43 9.25 8.55
C ILE A 64 16.81 8.57 8.53
N GLN A 65 17.57 8.65 9.63
CA GLN A 65 18.89 8.06 9.71
C GLN A 65 18.87 6.53 9.56
N ILE A 66 17.93 5.84 10.21
CA ILE A 66 17.77 4.38 10.09
C ILE A 66 17.44 4.02 8.64
N PHE A 67 16.48 4.70 8.03
CA PHE A 67 16.12 4.48 6.63
C PHE A 67 17.33 4.69 5.69
N MET A 68 18.06 5.78 5.85
CA MET A 68 19.24 6.07 5.00
C MET A 68 20.37 5.06 5.20
N ASN A 69 20.55 4.53 6.40
CA ASN A 69 21.50 3.45 6.66
C ASN A 69 21.11 2.16 5.93
N HIS A 70 19.79 1.82 5.91
CA HIS A 70 19.31 0.65 5.17
C HIS A 70 19.50 0.82 3.66
N VAL A 71 19.19 2.00 3.11
CA VAL A 71 19.44 2.34 1.70
C VAL A 71 20.92 2.20 1.37
N GLN A 72 21.80 2.77 2.19
CA GLN A 72 23.23 2.72 1.97
C GLN A 72 23.77 1.27 2.00
N ARG A 73 23.39 0.48 3.02
CA ARG A 73 23.81 -0.93 3.12
C ARG A 73 23.34 -1.73 1.91
N PHE A 74 22.06 -1.60 1.53
CA PHE A 74 21.55 -2.29 0.36
C PHE A 74 22.31 -1.92 -0.91
N ASN A 75 22.48 -0.61 -1.17
CA ASN A 75 23.13 -0.14 -2.39
C ASN A 75 24.62 -0.53 -2.47
N GLN A 76 25.32 -0.63 -1.32
CA GLN A 76 26.72 -1.07 -1.27
C GLN A 76 26.90 -2.54 -1.67
N ASP A 77 25.91 -3.39 -1.45
CA ASP A 77 25.97 -4.81 -1.76
C ASP A 77 25.52 -5.15 -3.18
N MET A 78 24.87 -4.20 -3.87
CA MET A 78 24.36 -4.37 -5.22
C MET A 78 25.36 -3.90 -6.28
N LYS A 79 25.26 -4.45 -7.49
CA LYS A 79 26.01 -3.96 -8.64
C LYS A 79 25.54 -2.57 -9.05
N ALA A 80 26.46 -1.68 -9.34
CA ALA A 80 26.13 -0.29 -9.65
C ALA A 80 25.27 -0.13 -10.92
N ASP A 81 25.40 -1.02 -11.89
CA ASP A 81 24.62 -1.01 -13.14
C ASP A 81 23.17 -1.48 -12.97
N TRP A 82 22.84 -2.09 -11.84
CA TRP A 82 21.45 -2.44 -11.49
C TRP A 82 20.66 -1.28 -10.86
N LEU A 83 21.37 -0.25 -10.42
CA LEU A 83 20.81 0.87 -9.69
C LEU A 83 20.87 2.16 -10.50
N THR A 84 19.92 3.04 -10.25
CA THR A 84 19.80 4.34 -10.93
C THR A 84 20.26 5.47 -10.01
N ALA A 85 21.22 6.27 -10.50
CA ALA A 85 21.65 7.52 -9.91
C ALA A 85 20.87 8.69 -10.51
N GLY A 86 20.45 9.65 -9.67
CA GLY A 86 19.54 10.69 -10.11
C GLY A 86 18.18 10.13 -10.49
N PHE A 87 17.39 10.91 -11.23
CA PHE A 87 16.11 10.45 -11.75
C PHE A 87 16.27 9.97 -13.20
N GLU A 88 15.77 8.79 -13.49
CA GLU A 88 15.66 8.23 -14.83
C GLU A 88 14.20 7.92 -15.15
N THR A 89 13.89 7.94 -16.45
CA THR A 89 12.57 7.59 -16.97
C THR A 89 12.59 6.16 -17.51
N ALA A 90 11.57 5.36 -17.17
CA ALA A 90 11.41 3.99 -17.64
C ALA A 90 9.93 3.67 -17.89
N GLU A 91 9.66 2.58 -18.61
CA GLU A 91 8.32 1.97 -18.62
C GLU A 91 7.97 1.52 -17.18
N PRO A 92 6.67 1.55 -16.80
CA PRO A 92 6.27 1.33 -15.41
C PRO A 92 6.73 0.01 -14.77
N LEU A 93 6.87 -1.05 -15.58
CA LEU A 93 7.26 -2.39 -15.13
C LEU A 93 8.69 -2.80 -15.52
N ASP A 94 9.43 -1.94 -16.22
CA ASP A 94 10.79 -2.24 -16.62
C ASP A 94 11.73 -2.30 -15.42
N LEU A 95 12.60 -3.32 -15.42
CA LEU A 95 13.63 -3.54 -14.42
C LEU A 95 15.02 -3.48 -15.09
N LYS A 96 15.97 -2.79 -14.45
CA LYS A 96 17.39 -2.79 -14.88
C LYS A 96 18.16 -4.03 -14.41
N TYR A 97 17.52 -4.93 -13.69
CA TYR A 97 18.11 -6.08 -13.05
C TYR A 97 17.20 -7.30 -13.20
N ASP A 98 17.79 -8.48 -13.14
CA ASP A 98 17.06 -9.72 -12.91
C ASP A 98 16.84 -9.90 -11.40
N PRO A 99 15.60 -10.07 -10.91
CA PRO A 99 15.31 -10.24 -9.48
C PRO A 99 16.02 -11.43 -8.84
N TYR A 100 16.23 -12.54 -9.59
CA TYR A 100 16.94 -13.73 -9.10
C TYR A 100 18.44 -13.45 -8.93
N ASP A 101 19.04 -12.73 -9.88
CA ASP A 101 20.44 -12.33 -9.78
C ASP A 101 20.67 -11.40 -8.60
N MET A 102 19.75 -10.45 -8.37
CA MET A 102 19.79 -9.54 -7.25
C MET A 102 19.63 -10.28 -5.91
N GLN A 103 18.69 -11.23 -5.84
CA GLN A 103 18.52 -12.09 -4.66
C GLN A 103 19.77 -12.92 -4.38
N ASN A 104 20.38 -13.52 -5.40
CA ASN A 104 21.62 -14.29 -5.25
C ASN A 104 22.75 -13.40 -4.74
N GLN A 105 22.91 -12.20 -5.27
CA GLN A 105 23.89 -11.22 -4.83
C GLN A 105 23.68 -10.83 -3.36
N TRP A 106 22.42 -10.57 -2.94
CA TRP A 106 22.09 -10.29 -1.55
C TRP A 106 22.46 -11.44 -0.64
N THR A 107 22.02 -12.66 -0.97
CA THR A 107 22.31 -13.87 -0.18
C THR A 107 23.82 -14.14 -0.06
N GLU A 108 24.60 -13.87 -1.12
CA GLU A 108 26.06 -14.02 -1.08
C GLU A 108 26.72 -13.03 -0.10
N LYS A 109 26.19 -11.79 0.00
CA LYS A 109 26.74 -10.73 0.85
C LYS A 109 26.25 -10.84 2.30
N GLU A 110 24.96 -11.11 2.50
CA GLU A 110 24.27 -10.98 3.76
C GLU A 110 23.93 -12.33 4.40
N ASN A 111 24.29 -13.45 3.76
CA ASN A 111 24.01 -14.81 4.22
C ASN A 111 22.49 -15.06 4.39
N SER A 112 22.06 -15.33 5.65
CA SER A 112 20.65 -15.62 5.97
C SER A 112 19.82 -14.39 6.25
N PHE A 113 20.39 -13.20 6.39
CA PHE A 113 19.63 -11.99 6.68
C PHE A 113 18.65 -11.67 5.54
N PRO A 114 17.32 -11.67 5.79
CA PRO A 114 16.34 -11.49 4.71
C PRO A 114 16.43 -10.12 4.03
N GLY A 115 16.90 -9.11 4.75
CA GLY A 115 16.84 -7.71 4.33
C GLY A 115 15.56 -7.01 4.82
N TRP A 116 15.28 -5.85 4.28
CA TRP A 116 14.08 -5.07 4.61
C TRP A 116 13.10 -5.10 3.45
N ASN A 117 11.82 -5.08 3.75
CA ASN A 117 10.77 -5.04 2.74
C ASN A 117 9.95 -3.72 2.81
N CYS A 118 8.87 -3.66 2.01
CA CYS A 118 7.98 -2.50 1.98
C CYS A 118 7.33 -2.21 3.34
N ARG A 119 6.93 -3.24 4.11
CA ARG A 119 6.27 -3.08 5.41
C ARG A 119 7.21 -2.50 6.45
N ILE A 120 8.41 -3.08 6.60
CA ILE A 120 9.43 -2.60 7.55
C ILE A 120 9.85 -1.17 7.19
N THR A 121 10.07 -0.88 5.92
CA THR A 121 10.43 0.46 5.42
C THR A 121 9.34 1.49 5.72
N SER A 122 8.07 1.16 5.41
CA SER A 122 6.95 2.06 5.67
C SER A 122 6.69 2.26 7.15
N PHE A 123 6.84 1.21 7.97
CA PHE A 123 6.75 1.30 9.43
C PHE A 123 7.83 2.23 9.99
N GLY A 124 9.07 2.07 9.51
CA GLY A 124 10.18 2.92 9.88
C GLY A 124 9.92 4.40 9.58
N LEU A 125 9.44 4.74 8.39
CA LEU A 125 9.22 6.14 7.99
C LEU A 125 7.92 6.75 8.51
N PHE A 126 6.85 5.95 8.64
CA PHE A 126 5.50 6.46 8.95
C PHE A 126 5.06 6.22 10.40
N GLY A 127 5.82 5.49 11.21
CA GLY A 127 5.41 5.06 12.55
C GLY A 127 4.99 6.20 13.50
N ASP A 128 5.61 7.40 13.42
CA ASP A 128 5.24 8.56 14.25
C ASP A 128 3.84 9.12 13.93
N PHE A 129 3.28 8.73 12.81
CA PHE A 129 1.97 9.19 12.32
C PHE A 129 0.86 8.16 12.54
N VAL A 130 1.19 7.03 13.19
CA VAL A 130 0.23 6.01 13.63
C VAL A 130 0.35 5.85 15.13
N THR A 131 -0.76 6.01 15.83
CA THR A 131 -0.84 5.66 17.26
C THR A 131 -1.35 4.23 17.42
N PHE A 132 -0.92 3.57 18.48
CA PHE A 132 -1.35 2.23 18.87
C PHE A 132 -1.61 2.23 20.38
N ASP A 133 -2.87 2.04 20.76
CA ASP A 133 -3.32 1.99 22.16
C ASP A 133 -4.02 0.67 22.52
N GLY A 134 -3.96 -0.30 21.60
CA GLY A 134 -4.55 -1.62 21.75
C GLY A 134 -3.61 -2.66 22.37
N GLU A 135 -4.11 -3.90 22.37
CA GLU A 135 -3.33 -5.08 22.69
C GLU A 135 -3.31 -6.03 21.49
N MET A 136 -2.13 -6.49 21.10
CA MET A 136 -1.94 -7.40 19.98
C MET A 136 -0.79 -8.36 20.31
N PRO A 137 -0.91 -9.67 20.01
CA PRO A 137 0.24 -10.56 20.09
C PRO A 137 1.37 -10.07 19.18
N SER A 138 2.61 -10.15 19.66
CA SER A 138 3.78 -9.70 18.89
C SER A 138 4.10 -10.57 17.68
N ASP A 139 3.49 -11.75 17.59
CA ASP A 139 3.61 -12.73 16.51
C ASP A 139 2.32 -12.90 15.70
N ALA A 140 1.35 -11.99 15.85
CA ALA A 140 0.12 -12.05 15.10
C ALA A 140 0.39 -12.02 13.59
N GLY A 141 -0.24 -12.92 12.85
CA GLY A 141 -0.01 -13.08 11.41
C GLY A 141 1.34 -13.71 11.06
N ALA A 142 1.97 -14.46 11.99
CA ALA A 142 3.28 -15.09 11.78
C ALA A 142 3.37 -15.91 10.49
N ASP A 143 2.30 -16.61 10.09
CA ASP A 143 2.26 -17.38 8.84
C ASP A 143 2.46 -16.49 7.58
N THR A 144 2.15 -15.20 7.68
CA THR A 144 2.27 -14.25 6.58
C THR A 144 3.49 -13.34 6.74
N LEU A 145 3.87 -13.02 7.99
CA LEU A 145 4.88 -12.03 8.35
C LEU A 145 6.20 -12.67 8.85
N PHE A 146 6.42 -13.98 8.65
CA PHE A 146 7.56 -14.69 9.23
C PHE A 146 8.91 -14.05 8.86
N MET A 147 9.11 -13.66 7.59
CA MET A 147 10.34 -12.98 7.16
C MET A 147 10.48 -11.57 7.74
N ASP A 148 9.36 -10.87 7.96
CA ASP A 148 9.37 -9.56 8.63
C ASP A 148 9.86 -9.72 10.08
N TYR A 149 9.34 -10.73 10.79
CA TYR A 149 9.74 -11.01 12.18
C TYR A 149 11.20 -11.48 12.27
N GLU A 150 11.66 -12.30 11.33
CA GLU A 150 13.08 -12.69 11.24
C GLU A 150 13.98 -11.48 11.06
N THR A 151 13.62 -10.57 10.14
CA THR A 151 14.37 -9.30 9.95
C THR A 151 14.35 -8.43 11.20
N LEU A 152 13.19 -8.28 11.88
CA LEU A 152 13.05 -7.44 13.06
C LEU A 152 13.73 -8.03 14.31
N ASP A 153 13.92 -9.34 14.36
CA ASP A 153 14.72 -10.01 15.41
C ASP A 153 16.23 -9.75 15.20
N GLU A 154 16.70 -9.83 13.95
CA GLU A 154 18.10 -9.54 13.60
C GLU A 154 18.44 -8.06 13.59
N ASP A 155 17.50 -7.19 13.20
CA ASP A 155 17.64 -5.72 13.16
C ASP A 155 16.49 -5.01 13.88
N PRO A 156 16.43 -5.06 15.24
CA PRO A 156 15.38 -4.41 16.01
C PRO A 156 15.40 -2.88 15.92
N ALA A 157 16.49 -2.27 15.42
CA ALA A 157 16.56 -0.84 15.17
C ALA A 157 15.54 -0.38 14.11
N SER A 158 15.15 -1.28 13.22
CA SER A 158 14.09 -1.04 12.20
C SER A 158 12.73 -0.68 12.79
N LEU A 159 12.46 -1.04 14.06
CA LEU A 159 11.25 -0.61 14.78
C LEU A 159 11.28 0.88 15.17
N CYS A 160 12.42 1.55 15.08
CA CYS A 160 12.57 2.97 15.41
C CYS A 160 12.05 3.35 16.82
N GLY A 161 12.14 2.43 17.79
CA GLY A 161 11.65 2.60 19.17
C GLY A 161 10.17 2.24 19.37
N ASP A 162 9.44 1.89 18.33
CA ASP A 162 8.09 1.32 18.44
C ASP A 162 8.12 -0.15 18.89
N SER A 163 6.96 -0.69 19.24
CA SER A 163 6.83 -2.07 19.67
C SER A 163 6.53 -3.03 18.50
N LEU A 164 6.93 -4.29 18.65
CA LEU A 164 6.56 -5.35 17.72
C LEU A 164 5.05 -5.59 17.69
N GLN A 165 4.34 -5.38 18.80
CA GLN A 165 2.87 -5.43 18.87
C GLN A 165 2.22 -4.39 17.94
N LYS A 166 2.78 -3.16 17.85
CA LYS A 166 2.32 -2.13 16.94
C LYS A 166 2.53 -2.56 15.47
N PHE A 167 3.67 -3.16 15.15
CA PHE A 167 3.95 -3.72 13.84
C PHE A 167 2.95 -4.81 13.47
N SER A 168 2.73 -5.77 14.39
CA SER A 168 1.77 -6.86 14.22
C SER A 168 0.34 -6.34 14.06
N ALA A 169 -0.09 -5.38 14.89
CA ALA A 169 -1.41 -4.77 14.79
C ALA A 169 -1.65 -4.14 13.41
N TRP A 170 -0.60 -3.54 12.86
CA TRP A 170 -0.69 -2.84 11.57
C TRP A 170 -0.74 -3.80 10.39
N PHE A 171 0.14 -4.83 10.36
CA PHE A 171 0.39 -5.64 9.17
C PHE A 171 -0.20 -7.05 9.19
N ALA A 172 -0.65 -7.55 10.34
CA ALA A 172 -1.30 -8.86 10.39
C ALA A 172 -2.56 -8.89 9.50
N PRO A 173 -2.81 -9.99 8.79
CA PRO A 173 -3.99 -10.15 7.93
C PRO A 173 -5.30 -9.85 8.67
N VAL A 174 -6.30 -9.46 7.91
CA VAL A 174 -7.65 -9.13 8.39
C VAL A 174 -8.64 -10.11 7.79
N ASP A 175 -9.42 -10.80 8.62
CA ASP A 175 -10.46 -11.71 8.15
C ASP A 175 -11.53 -10.96 7.37
N THR A 176 -11.97 -11.57 6.27
CA THR A 176 -13.01 -11.00 5.41
C THR A 176 -14.02 -12.06 4.95
N VAL A 177 -14.82 -11.74 3.95
CA VAL A 177 -15.83 -12.62 3.38
C VAL A 177 -15.57 -12.84 1.89
N SER A 178 -16.07 -13.95 1.34
CA SER A 178 -16.00 -14.23 -0.10
C SER A 178 -16.94 -13.27 -0.86
N THR A 179 -16.38 -12.17 -1.36
CA THR A 179 -17.07 -11.17 -2.20
C THR A 179 -16.05 -10.37 -3.01
N THR A 180 -16.45 -9.84 -4.15
CA THR A 180 -15.68 -8.90 -4.95
C THR A 180 -15.99 -7.43 -4.64
N ASP A 181 -16.88 -7.17 -3.66
CA ASP A 181 -17.25 -5.80 -3.28
C ASP A 181 -16.18 -5.11 -2.42
N ILE A 182 -15.43 -4.22 -3.05
CA ILE A 182 -14.37 -3.42 -2.42
C ILE A 182 -14.87 -2.64 -1.19
N GLN A 183 -16.11 -2.14 -1.20
CA GLN A 183 -16.63 -1.36 -0.07
C GLN A 183 -16.84 -2.21 1.18
N THR A 184 -17.21 -3.47 1.00
CA THR A 184 -17.28 -4.44 2.10
C THR A 184 -15.90 -4.71 2.69
N HIS A 185 -14.89 -4.93 1.84
CA HIS A 185 -13.51 -5.16 2.28
C HIS A 185 -12.92 -3.93 2.97
N LEU A 186 -13.10 -2.75 2.39
CA LEU A 186 -12.64 -1.49 2.97
C LEU A 186 -13.17 -1.29 4.39
N LYS A 187 -14.48 -1.47 4.59
CA LYS A 187 -15.10 -1.32 5.92
C LYS A 187 -14.54 -2.34 6.93
N LYS A 188 -14.34 -3.59 6.51
CA LYS A 188 -13.76 -4.63 7.38
C LYS A 188 -12.32 -4.28 7.77
N PHE A 189 -11.52 -3.84 6.82
CA PHE A 189 -10.14 -3.47 7.05
C PHE A 189 -10.03 -2.28 8.02
N GLN A 190 -10.82 -1.23 7.80
CA GLN A 190 -10.90 -0.05 8.68
C GLN A 190 -11.38 -0.41 10.10
N GLN A 191 -12.42 -1.24 10.19
CA GLN A 191 -12.95 -1.67 11.47
C GLN A 191 -11.93 -2.48 12.26
N GLU A 192 -11.20 -3.38 11.58
CA GLU A 192 -10.21 -4.21 12.24
C GLU A 192 -9.01 -3.38 12.73
N TRP A 193 -8.51 -2.45 11.94
CA TRP A 193 -7.47 -1.53 12.42
C TRP A 193 -7.93 -0.74 13.65
N SER A 194 -9.17 -0.27 13.65
CA SER A 194 -9.76 0.39 14.82
C SER A 194 -9.88 -0.55 16.02
N ASN A 195 -10.32 -1.81 15.82
CA ASN A 195 -10.42 -2.82 16.87
C ASN A 195 -9.06 -3.14 17.49
N ARG A 196 -7.99 -3.13 16.67
CA ARG A 196 -6.61 -3.31 17.11
C ARG A 196 -6.01 -2.09 17.78
N GLY A 197 -6.76 -0.98 17.89
CA GLY A 197 -6.29 0.27 18.52
C GLY A 197 -5.35 1.11 17.65
N LEU A 198 -5.42 0.98 16.32
CA LEU A 198 -4.64 1.80 15.39
C LEU A 198 -5.41 3.06 14.99
N SER A 199 -4.75 4.21 15.05
CA SER A 199 -5.26 5.50 14.57
C SER A 199 -4.20 6.24 13.77
N PHE A 200 -4.60 6.91 12.70
CA PHE A 200 -3.73 7.64 11.79
C PHE A 200 -3.86 9.15 12.02
N LYS A 201 -2.74 9.87 11.96
CA LYS A 201 -2.74 11.34 11.98
C LYS A 201 -3.12 11.86 10.59
N ASP A 202 -4.32 12.39 10.45
CA ASP A 202 -4.87 12.85 9.16
C ASP A 202 -4.28 14.17 8.66
N ASP A 203 -3.69 14.98 9.55
CA ASP A 203 -3.11 16.30 9.26
C ASP A 203 -1.62 16.25 8.89
N SER A 204 -1.01 15.07 8.86
CA SER A 204 0.38 14.90 8.46
C SER A 204 0.59 15.21 6.96
N LYS A 205 1.76 15.75 6.59
CA LYS A 205 2.14 15.94 5.18
C LYS A 205 2.51 14.63 4.51
N ILE A 206 3.13 13.70 5.24
CA ILE A 206 3.42 12.35 4.76
C ILE A 206 2.14 11.50 4.76
N ARG A 207 1.98 10.63 3.79
CA ARG A 207 0.85 9.70 3.66
C ARG A 207 1.34 8.27 3.52
N LEU A 208 0.65 7.35 4.18
CA LEU A 208 0.86 5.91 3.96
C LEU A 208 0.03 5.47 2.76
N ILE A 209 0.66 4.82 1.81
CA ILE A 209 -0.02 4.18 0.67
C ILE A 209 0.06 2.67 0.86
N SER A 210 -1.07 1.98 0.83
CA SER A 210 -1.13 0.53 1.01
C SER A 210 -1.98 -0.12 -0.06
N VAL A 211 -1.44 -1.10 -0.75
CA VAL A 211 -2.17 -1.96 -1.71
C VAL A 211 -2.69 -3.16 -0.94
N ILE A 212 -4.01 -3.28 -0.89
CA ILE A 212 -4.70 -4.34 -0.14
C ILE A 212 -5.09 -5.47 -1.11
N PHE A 213 -4.66 -6.69 -0.79
CA PHE A 213 -4.99 -7.90 -1.51
C PHE A 213 -6.12 -8.65 -0.82
N HIS A 214 -7.01 -9.22 -1.61
CA HIS A 214 -8.01 -10.18 -1.15
C HIS A 214 -7.53 -11.60 -1.49
N ASN A 215 -7.26 -12.40 -0.46
CA ASN A 215 -6.91 -13.81 -0.59
C ASN A 215 -8.14 -14.66 -0.23
N SER A 216 -8.45 -15.63 -1.09
CA SER A 216 -9.54 -16.59 -0.88
C SER A 216 -8.98 -18.02 -0.99
N PHE A 217 -8.90 -18.72 0.14
CA PHE A 217 -8.46 -20.12 0.19
C PHE A 217 -9.64 -21.08 0.11
N SER A 218 -10.83 -20.64 0.56
CA SER A 218 -12.09 -21.35 0.47
C SER A 218 -13.27 -20.36 0.61
N GLU A 219 -14.52 -20.83 0.48
CA GLU A 219 -15.71 -19.99 0.71
C GLU A 219 -15.75 -19.36 2.11
N THR A 220 -15.14 -20.01 3.10
CA THR A 220 -15.14 -19.58 4.50
C THR A 220 -13.81 -19.03 4.99
N GLU A 221 -12.75 -19.15 4.21
CA GLU A 221 -11.39 -18.75 4.58
C GLU A 221 -10.89 -17.67 3.63
N ASN A 222 -11.20 -16.44 4.00
CA ASN A 222 -10.87 -15.24 3.22
C ASN A 222 -10.17 -14.22 4.10
N SER A 223 -9.11 -13.60 3.57
CA SER A 223 -8.37 -12.57 4.27
C SER A 223 -7.99 -11.40 3.38
N LEU A 224 -7.79 -10.26 3.99
CA LEU A 224 -7.17 -9.08 3.39
C LEU A 224 -5.77 -8.93 3.96
N MET A 225 -4.81 -8.60 3.11
CA MET A 225 -3.44 -8.32 3.54
C MET A 225 -2.88 -7.11 2.82
N ILE A 226 -1.93 -6.43 3.47
CA ILE A 226 -1.12 -5.42 2.80
C ILE A 226 -0.08 -6.16 1.94
N GLY A 227 -0.33 -6.22 0.64
CA GLY A 227 0.58 -6.86 -0.31
C GLY A 227 1.76 -5.97 -0.67
N HIS A 228 1.55 -4.64 -0.69
CA HIS A 228 2.60 -3.66 -0.86
C HIS A 228 2.28 -2.37 -0.12
N THR A 229 3.31 -1.62 0.28
CA THR A 229 3.14 -0.34 0.95
C THR A 229 4.36 0.56 0.74
N GLY A 230 4.14 1.87 0.78
CA GLY A 230 5.16 2.90 0.72
C GLY A 230 4.65 4.21 1.32
N VAL A 231 5.50 5.21 1.36
CA VAL A 231 5.12 6.53 1.87
C VAL A 231 5.10 7.56 0.75
N LEU A 232 4.10 8.42 0.77
CA LEU A 232 3.88 9.48 -0.20
C LEU A 232 4.15 10.84 0.44
N LEU A 233 4.97 11.64 -0.22
CA LEU A 233 5.38 12.98 0.18
C LEU A 233 4.93 13.98 -0.90
N PRO A 234 3.79 14.67 -0.70
CA PRO A 234 3.38 15.75 -1.60
C PRO A 234 4.35 16.92 -1.52
N ALA A 235 4.80 17.42 -2.69
CA ALA A 235 5.66 18.57 -2.83
C ALA A 235 5.09 19.57 -3.86
N SER A 236 5.72 20.72 -4.01
CA SER A 236 5.24 21.77 -4.92
C SER A 236 5.33 21.40 -6.40
N ASP A 237 6.19 20.45 -6.73
CA ASP A 237 6.50 20.01 -8.10
C ASP A 237 6.02 18.58 -8.42
N GLY A 238 5.27 17.94 -7.50
CA GLY A 238 4.72 16.62 -7.69
C GLY A 238 4.51 15.81 -6.41
N LEU A 239 4.38 14.52 -6.58
CA LEU A 239 4.19 13.55 -5.52
C LEU A 239 5.40 12.60 -5.52
N TYR A 240 6.12 12.53 -4.42
CA TYR A 240 7.25 11.63 -4.27
C TYR A 240 6.83 10.40 -3.48
N PHE A 241 6.96 9.22 -4.09
CA PHE A 241 6.60 7.95 -3.46
C PHE A 241 7.85 7.15 -3.16
N VAL A 242 8.05 6.84 -1.88
CA VAL A 242 9.17 6.03 -1.40
C VAL A 242 8.68 4.61 -1.18
N GLU A 243 9.32 3.66 -1.84
CA GLU A 243 9.05 2.24 -1.64
C GLU A 243 10.35 1.42 -1.49
N LYS A 244 10.25 0.30 -0.80
CA LYS A 244 11.17 -0.85 -0.91
C LYS A 244 10.41 -1.92 -1.69
N VAL A 245 10.90 -2.31 -2.84
CA VAL A 245 10.12 -3.18 -3.75
C VAL A 245 9.85 -4.55 -3.14
N ALA A 246 10.91 -5.21 -2.66
CA ALA A 246 10.85 -6.47 -1.92
C ALA A 246 12.09 -6.59 -1.02
N PHE A 247 12.24 -7.68 -0.29
CA PHE A 247 13.40 -7.91 0.59
C PHE A 247 14.74 -7.76 -0.14
N GLN A 248 14.86 -8.37 -1.31
CA GLN A 248 16.09 -8.38 -2.12
C GLN A 248 16.06 -7.39 -3.28
N GLU A 249 15.00 -6.63 -3.45
CA GLU A 249 14.86 -5.64 -4.51
C GLU A 249 15.06 -4.21 -3.98
N PRO A 250 15.38 -3.21 -4.84
CA PRO A 250 15.91 -1.94 -4.37
C PRO A 250 14.88 -1.03 -3.71
N TYR A 251 15.39 -0.05 -2.97
CA TYR A 251 14.65 1.15 -2.62
C TYR A 251 14.43 2.01 -3.86
N ARG A 252 13.28 2.66 -3.93
CA ARG A 252 12.94 3.60 -5.01
C ARG A 252 12.34 4.88 -4.45
N LEU A 253 12.74 5.99 -5.05
CA LEU A 253 12.02 7.26 -5.01
C LEU A 253 11.38 7.46 -6.37
N LEU A 254 10.06 7.38 -6.45
CA LEU A 254 9.32 7.61 -7.68
C LEU A 254 8.66 8.98 -7.63
N LYS A 255 8.55 9.64 -8.80
CA LYS A 255 7.88 10.91 -8.94
C LYS A 255 6.65 10.80 -9.82
N PHE A 256 5.51 11.27 -9.33
CA PHE A 256 4.23 11.29 -10.03
C PHE A 256 3.65 12.70 -10.05
N LYS A 257 2.83 13.01 -11.05
CA LYS A 257 2.10 14.29 -11.11
C LYS A 257 0.81 14.24 -10.30
N THR A 258 0.18 13.07 -10.26
CA THR A 258 -1.15 12.89 -9.64
C THR A 258 -1.25 11.55 -8.90
N ARG A 259 -2.21 11.47 -7.98
CA ARG A 259 -2.57 10.20 -7.32
C ARG A 259 -3.10 9.15 -8.32
N THR A 260 -3.68 9.58 -9.42
CA THR A 260 -4.14 8.66 -10.47
C THR A 260 -2.96 7.98 -11.16
N GLU A 261 -1.85 8.70 -11.43
CA GLU A 261 -0.63 8.08 -11.97
C GLU A 261 0.00 7.10 -10.97
N LEU A 262 0.04 7.44 -9.68
CA LEU A 262 0.48 6.51 -8.63
C LEU A 262 -0.43 5.28 -8.54
N SER A 263 -1.76 5.48 -8.64
CA SER A 263 -2.70 4.37 -8.70
C SER A 263 -2.42 3.46 -9.90
N ASP A 264 -2.23 4.03 -11.09
CA ASP A 264 -1.92 3.27 -12.29
C ASP A 264 -0.64 2.45 -12.12
N TYR A 265 0.42 3.05 -11.60
CA TYR A 265 1.68 2.34 -11.31
C TYR A 265 1.46 1.12 -10.41
N LEU A 266 0.76 1.32 -9.29
CA LEU A 266 0.50 0.26 -8.33
C LEU A 266 -0.45 -0.81 -8.89
N MET A 267 -1.48 -0.40 -9.63
CA MET A 267 -2.44 -1.34 -10.23
C MET A 267 -1.82 -2.12 -11.40
N LEU A 268 -1.00 -1.51 -12.25
CA LEU A 268 -0.25 -2.24 -13.29
C LEU A 268 0.65 -3.31 -12.67
N LYS A 269 1.26 -3.03 -11.53
CA LYS A 269 2.21 -3.94 -10.88
C LYS A 269 1.52 -5.03 -10.05
N TYR A 270 0.41 -4.73 -9.41
CA TYR A 270 -0.18 -5.60 -8.37
C TYR A 270 -1.58 -6.13 -8.69
N ASP A 271 -2.30 -5.57 -9.68
CA ASP A 271 -3.59 -6.11 -10.12
C ASP A 271 -3.37 -7.18 -11.20
N THR A 272 -2.70 -8.26 -10.83
CA THR A 272 -2.46 -9.40 -11.71
C THR A 272 -3.63 -10.38 -11.62
N GLU A 273 -4.13 -10.84 -12.78
CA GLU A 273 -5.22 -11.81 -12.82
C GLU A 273 -4.70 -13.23 -12.55
N TRP A 274 -5.05 -13.77 -11.38
CA TRP A 274 -4.68 -15.13 -10.96
C TRP A 274 -5.73 -16.18 -11.27
N GLY A 275 -6.82 -15.80 -11.93
CA GLY A 275 -7.96 -16.68 -12.21
C GLY A 275 -8.76 -17.07 -10.95
N GLN A 276 -8.64 -16.33 -9.86
CA GLN A 276 -9.42 -16.48 -8.64
C GLN A 276 -10.60 -15.50 -8.64
N ASP A 277 -11.71 -15.91 -8.03
CA ASP A 277 -12.90 -15.05 -7.83
C ASP A 277 -12.71 -14.16 -6.58
N THR A 278 -11.68 -13.31 -6.61
CA THR A 278 -11.34 -12.34 -5.57
C THR A 278 -11.63 -10.92 -6.01
N ALA A 279 -11.73 -9.99 -5.06
CA ALA A 279 -11.80 -8.57 -5.38
C ALA A 279 -10.46 -8.11 -5.99
N HIS A 280 -10.51 -7.16 -6.93
CA HIS A 280 -9.32 -6.46 -7.39
C HIS A 280 -8.58 -5.84 -6.20
N PRO A 281 -7.25 -5.71 -6.25
CA PRO A 281 -6.51 -4.92 -5.28
C PRO A 281 -7.09 -3.50 -5.17
N PHE A 282 -7.09 -2.96 -3.97
CA PHE A 282 -7.49 -1.57 -3.77
C PHE A 282 -6.45 -0.83 -2.94
N ILE A 283 -6.36 0.47 -3.15
CA ILE A 283 -5.29 1.27 -2.57
C ILE A 283 -5.85 2.17 -1.48
N LEU A 284 -5.24 2.11 -0.30
CA LEU A 284 -5.51 3.03 0.79
C LEU A 284 -4.47 4.15 0.82
N GLU A 285 -4.91 5.36 1.10
CA GLU A 285 -4.10 6.47 1.60
C GLU A 285 -4.44 6.66 3.08
N ASN A 286 -3.50 6.36 3.97
CA ASN A 286 -3.76 6.18 5.40
C ASN A 286 -4.87 5.14 5.62
N ASN A 287 -6.00 5.54 6.22
CA ASN A 287 -7.15 4.69 6.50
C ASN A 287 -8.34 4.92 5.53
N ALA A 288 -8.14 5.56 4.40
CA ALA A 288 -9.21 5.84 3.43
C ALA A 288 -8.87 5.30 2.05
N LEU A 289 -9.88 5.00 1.25
CA LEU A 289 -9.66 4.66 -0.16
C LEU A 289 -8.96 5.85 -0.85
N MET A 290 -7.83 5.60 -1.49
CA MET A 290 -7.03 6.65 -2.12
C MET A 290 -7.80 7.35 -3.24
N ASP A 291 -7.79 8.68 -3.25
CA ASP A 291 -8.31 9.45 -4.35
C ASP A 291 -7.56 9.09 -5.65
N GLY A 292 -8.32 8.91 -6.74
CA GLY A 292 -7.74 8.50 -8.02
C GLY A 292 -7.52 6.98 -8.17
N TRP A 293 -7.74 6.16 -7.12
CA TRP A 293 -7.73 4.71 -7.28
C TRP A 293 -8.79 4.26 -8.29
N ARG A 294 -8.40 3.33 -9.16
CA ARG A 294 -9.24 2.79 -10.23
C ARG A 294 -8.77 1.40 -10.67
N ILE A 295 -9.68 0.63 -11.24
CA ILE A 295 -9.38 -0.67 -11.84
C ILE A 295 -8.94 -0.43 -13.29
N LEU A 296 -7.80 -1.01 -13.68
CA LEU A 296 -7.26 -0.88 -15.03
C LEU A 296 -7.77 -1.97 -15.97
N ASP A 297 -7.73 -1.69 -17.26
CA ASP A 297 -7.96 -2.66 -18.32
C ASP A 297 -6.62 -3.22 -18.79
N HIS A 298 -6.35 -4.48 -18.46
CA HIS A 298 -5.13 -5.19 -18.84
C HIS A 298 -5.26 -5.90 -20.22
N SER A 299 -6.35 -5.68 -20.96
CA SER A 299 -6.61 -6.38 -22.22
C SER A 299 -5.61 -6.06 -23.34
N ALA A 300 -4.83 -4.98 -23.20
CA ALA A 300 -3.80 -4.60 -24.18
C ALA A 300 -2.49 -5.41 -24.05
N GLU A 301 -2.18 -6.00 -22.87
CA GLU A 301 -0.92 -6.72 -22.62
C GLU A 301 -0.90 -8.17 -23.15
N THR A 302 -2.06 -8.74 -23.49
CA THR A 302 -2.17 -10.15 -23.94
C THR A 302 -1.90 -10.35 -25.43
N ASN A 303 -1.55 -9.31 -26.19
CA ASN A 303 -1.30 -9.36 -27.65
C ASN A 303 0.17 -9.12 -28.03
N GLY A 304 1.12 -9.29 -27.11
CA GLY A 304 2.56 -9.16 -27.36
C GLY A 304 3.29 -10.50 -27.46
#